data_b7e99a9e6951feb5b911f7b1da1d9366
#
_entry.id   b7e99a9e6951feb5b911f7b1da1d9366
#
_cell.length_a   1.000
_cell.length_b   1.000
_cell.length_c   1.000
_cell.angle_alpha   90.00
_cell.angle_beta   90.00
_cell.angle_gamma   90.00
#
_symmetry.space_group_name_H-M   'P 1'
#
loop_
_entity.id
_entity.type
_entity.pdbx_description
1 polymer ?
#
loop_
_entity_poly.entity_id
_entity_poly.type
_entity_poly.pdbx_seq_one_letter_code
_entity_poly.pdbx_strand_id
1 'polypeptide(L)'
;MSIKKWKVLISAPYFQLVLDKYRSFFDEQGIELVAPPVSERLSEEELLKYVGDINGVICGDDRFSARVMDAAPKLRVISKWGTGIDSIDREAAKARGIAVKNTPGAFTRPVTDTAMAFILSFARQIPWMDKEMKGGKWQKSLARSLSESVLGIVGVGEIGRAMADCGKVFGMRVLGNDIKEAPANFIRESGITMLPLKELLLQADFVTI
;
A
#
# COMPACT_ATOMS: atom_id res chain seq x y z
N MET A 1 15.96 27.63 -27.90
CA MET A 1 16.27 27.22 -26.50
C MET A 1 16.19 25.72 -26.45
N SER A 2 17.28 25.01 -26.14
CA SER A 2 17.28 23.57 -25.97
C SER A 2 16.38 23.26 -24.74
N ILE A 3 15.26 22.59 -24.95
CA ILE A 3 14.41 22.07 -23.88
C ILE A 3 15.30 21.11 -23.09
N LYS A 4 15.59 21.43 -21.85
CA LYS A 4 16.36 20.55 -20.95
C LYS A 4 15.58 19.24 -20.83
N LYS A 5 16.03 18.20 -21.51
CA LYS A 5 15.37 16.90 -21.54
C LYS A 5 15.48 16.27 -20.14
N TRP A 6 14.36 16.03 -19.50
CA TRP A 6 14.33 15.32 -18.22
C TRP A 6 14.64 13.85 -18.45
N LYS A 7 15.40 13.25 -17.54
CA LYS A 7 15.68 11.82 -17.52
C LYS A 7 15.07 11.20 -16.26
N VAL A 8 14.21 10.23 -16.45
CA VAL A 8 13.42 9.63 -15.37
C VAL A 8 13.70 8.13 -15.30
N LEU A 9 14.10 7.66 -14.11
CA LEU A 9 14.27 6.25 -13.81
C LEU A 9 12.90 5.65 -13.47
N ILE A 10 12.57 4.52 -14.06
CA ILE A 10 11.38 3.73 -13.77
C ILE A 10 11.82 2.43 -13.09
N SER A 11 11.79 2.40 -11.77
CA SER A 11 12.14 1.22 -10.97
C SER A 11 10.95 0.57 -10.26
N ALA A 12 9.74 1.12 -10.43
CA ALA A 12 8.51 0.49 -9.95
C ALA A 12 8.12 -0.69 -10.86
N PRO A 13 8.23 -1.97 -10.42
CA PRO A 13 8.02 -3.13 -11.29
C PRO A 13 6.59 -3.18 -11.86
N TYR A 14 5.60 -2.90 -11.05
CA TYR A 14 4.19 -2.90 -11.51
C TYR A 14 3.85 -1.77 -12.47
N PHE A 15 4.54 -0.62 -12.38
CA PHE A 15 4.40 0.44 -13.36
C PHE A 15 5.06 0.06 -14.69
N GLN A 16 6.18 -0.66 -14.66
CA GLN A 16 6.84 -1.15 -15.88
C GLN A 16 5.93 -2.04 -16.72
N LEU A 17 5.05 -2.83 -16.10
CA LEU A 17 4.08 -3.69 -16.81
C LEU A 17 3.08 -2.90 -17.67
N VAL A 18 2.84 -1.64 -17.32
CA VAL A 18 1.89 -0.77 -18.01
C VAL A 18 2.56 0.43 -18.68
N LEU A 19 3.90 0.49 -18.67
CA LEU A 19 4.67 1.63 -19.13
C LEU A 19 4.35 2.02 -20.58
N ASP A 20 4.13 1.04 -21.45
CA ASP A 20 3.82 1.27 -22.86
C ASP A 20 2.55 2.08 -23.08
N LYS A 21 1.58 2.00 -22.16
CA LYS A 21 0.36 2.82 -22.19
C LYS A 21 0.63 4.31 -21.95
N TYR A 22 1.77 4.63 -21.36
CA TYR A 22 2.14 6.00 -20.96
C TYR A 22 3.35 6.55 -21.74
N ARG A 23 3.97 5.76 -22.64
CA ARG A 23 5.15 6.21 -23.41
C ARG A 23 4.89 7.50 -24.18
N SER A 24 3.79 7.58 -24.91
CA SER A 24 3.44 8.78 -25.67
C SER A 24 3.37 10.02 -24.79
N PHE A 25 2.82 9.91 -23.58
CA PHE A 25 2.79 11.01 -22.62
C PHE A 25 4.21 11.50 -22.25
N PHE A 26 5.13 10.60 -21.96
CA PHE A 26 6.50 10.96 -21.62
C PHE A 26 7.25 11.55 -22.84
N ASP A 27 7.04 10.99 -24.01
CA ASP A 27 7.66 11.46 -25.26
C ASP A 27 7.18 12.88 -25.60
N GLU A 28 5.90 13.17 -25.49
CA GLU A 28 5.30 14.51 -25.69
C GLU A 28 5.88 15.55 -24.72
N GLN A 29 6.22 15.14 -23.50
CA GLN A 29 6.86 16.00 -22.50
C GLN A 29 8.39 16.08 -22.66
N GLY A 30 8.96 15.40 -23.65
CA GLY A 30 10.41 15.35 -23.88
C GLY A 30 11.17 14.64 -22.76
N ILE A 31 10.55 13.67 -22.10
CA ILE A 31 11.14 12.93 -20.99
C ILE A 31 11.79 11.66 -21.51
N GLU A 32 13.07 11.49 -21.20
CA GLU A 32 13.82 10.26 -21.45
C GLU A 32 13.59 9.26 -20.33
N LEU A 33 13.19 8.03 -20.66
CA LEU A 33 12.95 6.98 -19.69
C LEU A 33 14.11 5.99 -19.62
N VAL A 34 14.51 5.66 -18.39
CA VAL A 34 15.45 4.59 -18.07
C VAL A 34 14.69 3.55 -17.24
N ALA A 35 14.43 2.40 -17.84
CA ALA A 35 13.65 1.33 -17.22
C ALA A 35 14.47 0.03 -17.19
N PRO A 36 15.39 -0.15 -16.22
CA PRO A 36 16.09 -1.40 -16.05
C PRO A 36 15.13 -2.52 -15.62
N PRO A 37 15.45 -3.79 -15.91
CA PRO A 37 14.63 -4.89 -15.41
C PRO A 37 14.61 -4.92 -13.88
N VAL A 38 13.42 -4.97 -13.30
CA VAL A 38 13.20 -5.01 -11.85
C VAL A 38 12.18 -6.11 -11.54
N SER A 39 12.53 -7.05 -10.68
CA SER A 39 11.59 -8.08 -10.23
C SER A 39 10.73 -7.62 -9.05
N GLU A 40 11.35 -7.08 -8.03
CA GLU A 40 10.68 -6.57 -6.82
C GLU A 40 11.11 -5.13 -6.53
N ARG A 41 12.39 -4.88 -6.39
CA ARG A 41 13.01 -3.58 -6.12
C ARG A 41 14.47 -3.58 -6.53
N LEU A 42 15.05 -2.40 -6.71
CA LEU A 42 16.49 -2.25 -6.84
C LEU A 42 17.14 -2.10 -5.46
N SER A 43 18.24 -2.77 -5.24
CA SER A 43 19.13 -2.54 -4.09
C SER A 43 19.83 -1.17 -4.22
N GLU A 44 20.43 -0.68 -3.12
CA GLU A 44 21.23 0.56 -3.17
C GLU A 44 22.35 0.47 -4.22
N GLU A 45 23.05 -0.66 -4.31
CA GLU A 45 24.15 -0.86 -5.24
C GLU A 45 23.68 -0.85 -6.71
N GLU A 46 22.47 -1.33 -6.97
CA GLU A 46 21.86 -1.26 -8.29
C GLU A 46 21.40 0.15 -8.61
N LEU A 47 20.78 0.85 -7.66
CA LEU A 47 20.37 2.25 -7.83
C LEU A 47 21.55 3.15 -8.20
N LEU A 48 22.71 2.95 -7.54
CA LEU A 48 23.92 3.73 -7.81
C LEU A 48 24.39 3.65 -9.27
N LYS A 49 24.03 2.60 -10.01
CA LYS A 49 24.35 2.48 -11.45
C LYS A 49 23.53 3.41 -12.33
N TYR A 50 22.37 3.86 -11.86
CA TYR A 50 21.38 4.59 -12.67
C TYR A 50 21.13 6.03 -12.23
N VAL A 51 21.45 6.38 -10.96
CA VAL A 51 21.03 7.67 -10.40
C VAL A 51 21.90 8.88 -10.79
N GLY A 52 23.08 8.67 -11.35
CA GLY A 52 24.08 9.73 -11.55
C GLY A 52 23.63 10.90 -12.43
N ASP A 53 22.70 10.70 -13.35
CA ASP A 53 22.26 11.73 -14.29
C ASP A 53 20.74 11.91 -14.41
N ILE A 54 19.95 11.21 -13.59
CA ILE A 54 18.48 11.30 -13.60
C ILE A 54 17.99 12.59 -12.92
N ASN A 55 16.84 13.07 -13.38
CA ASN A 55 16.13 14.22 -12.79
C ASN A 55 14.95 13.81 -11.91
N GLY A 56 14.39 12.64 -12.17
CA GLY A 56 13.29 12.07 -11.41
C GLY A 56 13.33 10.56 -11.39
N VAL A 57 12.53 9.98 -10.50
CA VAL A 57 12.32 8.54 -10.44
C VAL A 57 10.85 8.23 -10.12
N ILE A 58 10.32 7.20 -10.78
CA ILE A 58 9.08 6.51 -10.35
C ILE A 58 9.54 5.18 -9.77
N CYS A 59 9.53 5.09 -8.43
CA CYS A 59 10.09 3.96 -7.70
C CYS A 59 9.01 3.06 -7.08
N GLY A 60 9.37 1.78 -6.90
CA GLY A 60 8.70 0.83 -6.04
C GLY A 60 9.21 0.93 -4.60
N ASP A 61 9.58 -0.21 -4.01
CA ASP A 61 10.11 -0.30 -2.65
C ASP A 61 11.64 -0.13 -2.59
N ASP A 62 12.20 0.51 -3.60
CA ASP A 62 13.62 0.83 -3.67
C ASP A 62 14.05 1.71 -2.50
N ARG A 63 15.25 1.46 -1.97
CA ARG A 63 15.75 2.18 -0.81
C ARG A 63 16.51 3.44 -1.21
N PHE A 64 15.83 4.59 -1.20
CA PHE A 64 16.46 5.89 -1.39
C PHE A 64 17.03 6.43 -0.08
N SER A 65 18.25 5.99 0.26
CA SER A 65 19.02 6.49 1.38
C SER A 65 19.75 7.81 1.05
N ALA A 66 20.33 8.45 2.07
CA ALA A 66 21.19 9.63 1.86
C ALA A 66 22.32 9.34 0.85
N ARG A 67 22.96 8.16 0.94
CA ARG A 67 24.04 7.72 0.03
C ARG A 67 23.57 7.69 -1.44
N VAL A 68 22.40 7.15 -1.71
CA VAL A 68 21.85 7.09 -3.07
C VAL A 68 21.54 8.50 -3.58
N MET A 69 20.99 9.37 -2.74
CA MET A 69 20.68 10.75 -3.10
C MET A 69 21.93 11.60 -3.32
N ASP A 70 23.02 11.35 -2.58
CA ASP A 70 24.32 12.01 -2.79
C ASP A 70 24.93 11.65 -4.16
N ALA A 71 24.71 10.43 -4.64
CA ALA A 71 25.13 9.99 -5.96
C ALA A 71 24.22 10.49 -7.09
N ALA A 72 23.13 11.20 -6.77
CA ALA A 72 22.12 11.68 -7.72
C ALA A 72 22.06 13.23 -7.81
N PRO A 73 23.11 13.92 -8.27
CA PRO A 73 23.23 15.39 -8.17
C PRO A 73 22.16 16.16 -8.95
N LYS A 74 21.50 15.53 -9.91
CA LYS A 74 20.45 16.15 -10.74
C LYS A 74 19.04 15.78 -10.30
N LEU A 75 18.88 14.89 -9.31
CA LEU A 75 17.59 14.40 -8.84
C LEU A 75 16.77 15.53 -8.22
N ARG A 76 15.52 15.68 -8.65
CA ARG A 76 14.58 16.72 -8.21
C ARG A 76 13.32 16.14 -7.57
N VAL A 77 12.93 14.93 -7.98
CA VAL A 77 11.70 14.31 -7.50
C VAL A 77 11.84 12.80 -7.39
N ILE A 78 11.34 12.26 -6.29
CA ILE A 78 11.11 10.84 -6.06
C ILE A 78 9.60 10.65 -5.99
N SER A 79 9.03 9.95 -6.95
CA SER A 79 7.61 9.60 -7.02
C SER A 79 7.44 8.12 -6.68
N LYS A 80 6.89 7.85 -5.50
CA LYS A 80 6.60 6.49 -5.07
C LYS A 80 5.34 5.96 -5.77
N TRP A 81 5.47 4.86 -6.50
CA TRP A 81 4.33 4.07 -6.96
C TRP A 81 3.78 3.25 -5.80
N GLY A 82 3.08 3.90 -4.90
CA GLY A 82 2.60 3.32 -3.65
C GLY A 82 2.24 4.37 -2.62
N THR A 83 1.66 3.94 -1.50
CA THR A 83 1.26 4.81 -0.40
C THR A 83 2.38 4.98 0.62
N GLY A 84 3.04 3.88 1.03
CA GLY A 84 4.13 3.91 2.00
C GLY A 84 5.40 4.53 1.43
N ILE A 85 6.09 5.34 2.23
CA ILE A 85 7.33 6.04 1.85
C ILE A 85 8.47 5.74 2.80
N ASP A 86 8.37 4.65 3.56
CA ASP A 86 9.35 4.28 4.60
C ASP A 86 10.70 3.86 4.01
N SER A 87 10.73 3.46 2.73
CA SER A 87 11.95 3.16 1.98
C SER A 87 12.72 4.40 1.52
N ILE A 88 12.19 5.62 1.75
CA ILE A 88 12.78 6.88 1.33
C ILE A 88 13.19 7.69 2.55
N ASP A 89 14.48 8.04 2.64
CA ASP A 89 14.98 8.94 3.67
C ASP A 89 14.48 10.38 3.40
N ARG A 90 13.37 10.72 4.04
CA ARG A 90 12.67 12.00 3.83
C ARG A 90 13.49 13.21 4.32
N GLU A 91 14.25 13.04 5.39
CA GLU A 91 15.09 14.12 5.91
C GLU A 91 16.27 14.38 4.96
N ALA A 92 16.89 13.32 4.44
CA ALA A 92 17.92 13.44 3.43
C ALA A 92 17.40 14.08 2.14
N ALA A 93 16.19 13.71 1.69
CA ALA A 93 15.53 14.30 0.51
C ALA A 93 15.26 15.79 0.72
N LYS A 94 14.69 16.16 1.88
CA LYS A 94 14.40 17.55 2.24
C LYS A 94 15.67 18.41 2.28
N ALA A 95 16.73 17.92 2.90
CA ALA A 95 18.02 18.63 2.98
C ALA A 95 18.62 18.91 1.59
N ARG A 96 18.31 18.10 0.56
CA ARG A 96 18.78 18.22 -0.82
C ARG A 96 17.78 18.92 -1.75
N GLY A 97 16.65 19.38 -1.24
CA GLY A 97 15.58 19.99 -2.03
C GLY A 97 14.91 19.02 -3.02
N ILE A 98 14.95 17.71 -2.72
CA ILE A 98 14.29 16.67 -3.52
C ILE A 98 12.85 16.53 -3.07
N ALA A 99 11.90 16.73 -3.97
CA ALA A 99 10.49 16.54 -3.69
C ALA A 99 10.16 15.03 -3.59
N VAL A 100 9.46 14.63 -2.52
CA VAL A 100 8.96 13.26 -2.38
C VAL A 100 7.45 13.27 -2.56
N LYS A 101 6.95 12.45 -3.47
CA LYS A 101 5.53 12.28 -3.78
C LYS A 101 5.17 10.80 -3.69
N ASN A 102 3.91 10.52 -3.35
CA ASN A 102 3.34 9.18 -3.32
C ASN A 102 1.89 9.21 -3.83
N THR A 103 1.21 8.07 -3.81
CA THR A 103 -0.19 7.93 -4.25
C THR A 103 -1.10 7.63 -3.06
N PRO A 104 -1.46 8.64 -2.23
CA PRO A 104 -2.35 8.43 -1.08
C PRO A 104 -3.70 7.86 -1.54
N GLY A 105 -4.28 6.95 -0.77
CA GLY A 105 -5.60 6.38 -1.02
C GLY A 105 -5.69 5.39 -2.18
N ALA A 106 -4.70 5.32 -3.08
CA ALA A 106 -4.77 4.48 -4.29
C ALA A 106 -4.96 2.99 -4.00
N PHE A 107 -4.47 2.52 -2.87
CA PHE A 107 -4.52 1.11 -2.48
C PHE A 107 -5.52 0.81 -1.36
N THR A 108 -6.28 1.79 -0.91
CA THR A 108 -7.25 1.61 0.19
C THR A 108 -8.24 0.49 -0.15
N ARG A 109 -8.91 0.56 -1.29
CA ARG A 109 -9.88 -0.46 -1.69
C ARG A 109 -9.26 -1.83 -1.97
N PRO A 110 -8.22 -1.98 -2.82
CA PRO A 110 -7.62 -3.29 -3.07
C PRO A 110 -7.13 -4.00 -1.80
N VAL A 111 -6.54 -3.26 -0.86
CA VAL A 111 -6.09 -3.83 0.42
C VAL A 111 -7.28 -4.24 1.30
N THR A 112 -8.31 -3.40 1.38
CA THR A 112 -9.55 -3.71 2.10
C THR A 112 -10.23 -4.95 1.54
N ASP A 113 -10.36 -5.06 0.21
CA ASP A 113 -10.97 -6.22 -0.46
C ASP A 113 -10.19 -7.50 -0.13
N THR A 114 -8.87 -7.46 -0.17
CA THR A 114 -8.00 -8.59 0.17
C THR A 114 -8.14 -9.00 1.65
N ALA A 115 -8.13 -8.03 2.56
CA ALA A 115 -8.30 -8.29 3.99
C ALA A 115 -9.67 -8.92 4.28
N MET A 116 -10.73 -8.38 3.68
CA MET A 116 -12.08 -8.96 3.82
C MET A 116 -12.19 -10.35 3.18
N ALA A 117 -11.51 -10.60 2.06
CA ALA A 117 -11.46 -11.93 1.46
C ALA A 117 -10.81 -12.95 2.38
N PHE A 118 -9.73 -12.60 3.09
CA PHE A 118 -9.14 -13.46 4.11
C PHE A 118 -10.10 -13.72 5.27
N ILE A 119 -10.71 -12.67 5.83
CA ILE A 119 -11.67 -12.80 6.94
C ILE A 119 -12.82 -13.73 6.53
N LEU A 120 -13.41 -13.52 5.35
CA LEU A 120 -14.48 -14.37 4.81
C LEU A 120 -14.02 -15.80 4.58
N SER A 121 -12.80 -16.00 4.05
CA SER A 121 -12.24 -17.32 3.80
C SER A 121 -12.10 -18.14 5.09
N PHE A 122 -11.65 -17.50 6.17
CA PHE A 122 -11.58 -18.15 7.48
C PHE A 122 -12.94 -18.34 8.13
N ALA A 123 -13.78 -17.29 8.20
CA ALA A 123 -15.09 -17.36 8.81
C ALA A 123 -15.99 -18.40 8.16
N ARG A 124 -15.93 -18.52 6.84
CA ARG A 124 -16.75 -19.45 6.03
C ARG A 124 -16.04 -20.74 5.67
N GLN A 125 -14.78 -20.93 6.11
CA GLN A 125 -13.98 -22.11 5.86
C GLN A 125 -13.83 -22.46 4.34
N ILE A 126 -13.76 -21.43 3.48
CA ILE A 126 -13.80 -21.61 2.01
C ILE A 126 -12.67 -22.49 1.49
N PRO A 127 -11.38 -22.33 1.90
CA PRO A 127 -10.30 -23.18 1.40
C PRO A 127 -10.44 -24.65 1.79
N TRP A 128 -10.99 -24.92 2.97
CA TRP A 128 -11.21 -26.30 3.43
C TRP A 128 -12.36 -26.96 2.68
N MET A 129 -13.46 -26.23 2.47
CA MET A 129 -14.59 -26.73 1.66
C MET A 129 -14.18 -27.00 0.21
N ASP A 130 -13.40 -26.09 -0.41
CA ASP A 130 -12.87 -26.28 -1.75
C ASP A 130 -12.03 -27.57 -1.85
N LYS A 131 -11.11 -27.77 -0.88
CA LYS A 131 -10.28 -28.98 -0.81
C LYS A 131 -11.11 -30.25 -0.66
N GLU A 132 -12.10 -30.26 0.24
CA GLU A 132 -12.96 -31.43 0.46
C GLU A 132 -13.80 -31.73 -0.78
N MET A 133 -14.38 -30.70 -1.42
CA MET A 133 -15.15 -30.87 -2.66
C MET A 133 -14.30 -31.43 -3.82
N LYS A 134 -13.10 -30.92 -4.01
CA LYS A 134 -12.13 -31.45 -5.00
C LYS A 134 -11.72 -32.89 -4.69
N GLY A 135 -11.76 -33.30 -3.42
CA GLY A 135 -11.56 -34.66 -2.95
C GLY A 135 -12.79 -35.57 -3.07
N GLY A 136 -13.88 -35.10 -3.70
CA GLY A 136 -15.12 -35.87 -3.88
C GLY A 136 -16.02 -35.95 -2.65
N LYS A 137 -15.76 -35.12 -1.62
CA LYS A 137 -16.59 -35.08 -0.41
C LYS A 137 -17.58 -33.92 -0.47
N TRP A 138 -18.83 -34.21 -0.11
CA TRP A 138 -19.89 -33.22 0.04
C TRP A 138 -20.30 -33.10 1.51
N GLN A 139 -19.60 -32.22 2.24
CA GLN A 139 -19.87 -32.01 3.67
C GLN A 139 -20.19 -30.55 3.95
N LYS A 140 -21.17 -30.31 4.80
CA LYS A 140 -21.44 -28.96 5.32
C LYS A 140 -20.48 -28.64 6.43
N SER A 141 -19.79 -27.52 6.32
CA SER A 141 -18.89 -27.00 7.34
C SER A 141 -19.68 -26.22 8.40
N LEU A 142 -19.30 -26.35 9.65
CA LEU A 142 -19.78 -25.47 10.73
C LEU A 142 -19.00 -24.16 10.64
N ALA A 143 -19.56 -23.23 9.92
CA ALA A 143 -18.95 -21.93 9.66
C ALA A 143 -19.74 -20.82 10.38
N ARG A 144 -19.03 -19.77 10.80
CA ARG A 144 -19.58 -18.63 11.55
C ARG A 144 -20.02 -17.51 10.62
N SER A 145 -21.11 -16.82 10.93
CA SER A 145 -21.47 -15.58 10.25
C SER A 145 -20.61 -14.42 10.73
N LEU A 146 -20.27 -13.48 9.85
CA LEU A 146 -19.53 -12.29 10.27
C LEU A 146 -20.34 -11.39 11.22
N SER A 147 -21.66 -11.39 11.12
CA SER A 147 -22.53 -10.66 12.05
C SER A 147 -22.45 -11.16 13.51
N GLU A 148 -21.88 -12.34 13.73
CA GLU A 148 -21.64 -12.92 15.05
C GLU A 148 -20.20 -12.70 15.53
N SER A 149 -19.41 -11.91 14.79
CA SER A 149 -17.97 -11.77 14.98
C SER A 149 -17.59 -10.32 15.28
N VAL A 150 -16.44 -10.16 15.93
CA VAL A 150 -15.86 -8.89 16.31
C VAL A 150 -14.61 -8.63 15.45
N LEU A 151 -14.61 -7.52 14.73
CA LEU A 151 -13.47 -7.04 13.96
C LEU A 151 -12.68 -6.02 14.79
N GLY A 152 -11.42 -6.33 15.10
CA GLY A 152 -10.46 -5.40 15.69
C GLY A 152 -9.58 -4.77 14.61
N ILE A 153 -9.46 -3.45 14.63
CA ILE A 153 -8.69 -2.66 13.68
C ILE A 153 -7.60 -1.92 14.43
N VAL A 154 -6.33 -2.26 14.16
CA VAL A 154 -5.16 -1.56 14.70
C VAL A 154 -4.63 -0.64 13.61
N GLY A 155 -4.79 0.67 13.82
CA GLY A 155 -4.54 1.70 12.82
C GLY A 155 -5.81 2.11 12.07
N VAL A 156 -6.47 3.19 12.53
CA VAL A 156 -7.73 3.72 11.96
C VAL A 156 -7.42 4.85 10.95
N GLY A 157 -6.42 4.61 10.10
CA GLY A 157 -6.09 5.43 8.93
C GLY A 157 -7.06 5.21 7.76
N GLU A 158 -6.66 5.52 6.53
CA GLU A 158 -7.51 5.35 5.34
C GLU A 158 -7.99 3.91 5.14
N ILE A 159 -7.07 2.94 5.27
CA ILE A 159 -7.40 1.51 5.12
C ILE A 159 -8.26 1.05 6.30
N GLY A 160 -7.88 1.37 7.53
CA GLY A 160 -8.64 0.97 8.72
C GLY A 160 -10.06 1.52 8.71
N ARG A 161 -10.28 2.73 8.22
CA ARG A 161 -11.64 3.29 8.06
C ARG A 161 -12.46 2.53 7.03
N ALA A 162 -11.87 2.20 5.89
CA ALA A 162 -12.54 1.39 4.88
C ALA A 162 -12.85 -0.02 5.39
N MET A 163 -11.97 -0.61 6.22
CA MET A 163 -12.25 -1.87 6.92
C MET A 163 -13.41 -1.75 7.90
N ALA A 164 -13.52 -0.63 8.63
CA ALA A 164 -14.63 -0.38 9.55
C ALA A 164 -15.96 -0.31 8.79
N ASP A 165 -15.99 0.37 7.65
CA ASP A 165 -17.18 0.44 6.80
C ASP A 165 -17.59 -0.94 6.28
N CYS A 166 -16.63 -1.76 5.84
CA CYS A 166 -16.90 -3.14 5.44
C CYS A 166 -17.41 -3.99 6.61
N GLY A 167 -16.77 -3.91 7.77
CA GLY A 167 -17.22 -4.62 8.98
C GLY A 167 -18.66 -4.28 9.34
N LYS A 168 -19.02 -3.01 9.28
CA LYS A 168 -20.39 -2.52 9.51
C LYS A 168 -21.38 -3.12 8.51
N VAL A 169 -21.06 -3.15 7.20
CA VAL A 169 -21.91 -3.74 6.16
C VAL A 169 -22.16 -5.23 6.41
N PHE A 170 -21.16 -5.95 6.91
CA PHE A 170 -21.29 -7.37 7.28
C PHE A 170 -21.94 -7.59 8.66
N GLY A 171 -22.37 -6.53 9.34
CA GLY A 171 -23.01 -6.60 10.66
C GLY A 171 -22.08 -6.94 11.81
N MET A 172 -20.76 -6.85 11.62
CA MET A 172 -19.78 -7.09 12.67
C MET A 172 -19.81 -5.99 13.74
N ARG A 173 -19.47 -6.34 14.98
CA ARG A 173 -19.05 -5.34 15.96
C ARG A 173 -17.62 -4.91 15.64
N VAL A 174 -17.42 -3.60 15.43
CA VAL A 174 -16.11 -3.07 15.02
C VAL A 174 -15.45 -2.34 16.18
N LEU A 175 -14.22 -2.75 16.52
CA LEU A 175 -13.36 -2.16 17.53
C LEU A 175 -12.15 -1.52 16.84
N GLY A 176 -11.73 -0.35 17.30
CA GLY A 176 -10.60 0.36 16.75
C GLY A 176 -9.55 0.72 17.80
N ASN A 177 -8.30 0.75 17.39
CA ASN A 177 -7.18 1.31 18.13
C ASN A 177 -6.30 2.11 17.19
N ASP A 178 -5.86 3.28 17.60
CA ASP A 178 -4.88 4.08 16.89
C ASP A 178 -4.06 4.90 17.88
N ILE A 179 -2.84 5.26 17.50
CA ILE A 179 -1.99 6.21 18.24
C ILE A 179 -2.47 7.65 18.10
N LYS A 180 -3.27 7.93 17.06
CA LYS A 180 -3.92 9.22 16.81
C LYS A 180 -5.39 9.13 17.10
N GLU A 181 -5.95 10.22 17.56
CA GLU A 181 -7.39 10.32 17.77
C GLU A 181 -8.14 10.24 16.43
N ALA A 182 -9.10 9.33 16.33
CA ALA A 182 -9.93 9.21 15.14
C ALA A 182 -10.95 10.37 15.09
N PRO A 183 -11.29 10.91 13.91
CA PRO A 183 -12.26 12.00 13.79
C PRO A 183 -13.63 11.63 14.38
N ALA A 184 -14.20 12.51 15.19
CA ALA A 184 -15.46 12.27 15.89
C ALA A 184 -16.64 12.00 14.94
N ASN A 185 -16.68 12.64 13.78
CA ASN A 185 -17.68 12.38 12.75
C ASN A 185 -17.59 10.93 12.23
N PHE A 186 -16.35 10.45 11.96
CA PHE A 186 -16.13 9.08 11.52
C PHE A 186 -16.57 8.05 12.57
N ILE A 187 -16.19 8.25 13.85
CA ILE A 187 -16.62 7.36 14.96
C ILE A 187 -18.14 7.24 15.00
N ARG A 188 -18.84 8.36 14.91
CA ARG A 188 -20.31 8.40 14.93
C ARG A 188 -20.94 7.70 13.72
N GLU A 189 -20.38 7.91 12.52
CA GLU A 189 -20.93 7.38 11.27
C GLU A 189 -20.63 5.89 11.08
N SER A 190 -19.43 5.45 11.42
CA SER A 190 -19.03 4.05 11.32
C SER A 190 -19.58 3.18 12.44
N GLY A 191 -19.83 3.77 13.62
CA GLY A 191 -20.20 3.03 14.82
C GLY A 191 -19.04 2.25 15.45
N ILE A 192 -17.80 2.55 15.06
CA ILE A 192 -16.60 1.94 15.64
C ILE A 192 -16.44 2.32 17.11
N THR A 193 -16.07 1.35 17.94
CA THR A 193 -15.73 1.61 19.35
C THR A 193 -14.22 1.66 19.52
N MET A 194 -13.68 2.82 19.87
CA MET A 194 -12.24 2.99 20.11
C MET A 194 -11.86 2.44 21.49
N LEU A 195 -10.83 1.59 21.54
CA LEU A 195 -10.37 0.92 22.75
C LEU A 195 -8.83 0.93 22.85
N PRO A 196 -8.27 0.83 24.07
CA PRO A 196 -6.88 0.47 24.26
C PRO A 196 -6.55 -0.86 23.56
N LEU A 197 -5.34 -0.99 22.99
CA LEU A 197 -4.93 -2.15 22.19
C LEU A 197 -5.20 -3.48 22.91
N LYS A 198 -4.83 -3.57 24.19
CA LYS A 198 -5.03 -4.78 24.99
C LYS A 198 -6.50 -5.19 25.07
N GLU A 199 -7.39 -4.24 25.27
CA GLU A 199 -8.82 -4.50 25.38
C GLU A 199 -9.45 -4.90 24.05
N LEU A 200 -8.97 -4.31 22.95
CA LEU A 200 -9.35 -4.69 21.59
C LEU A 200 -8.95 -6.15 21.31
N LEU A 201 -7.69 -6.51 21.58
CA LEU A 201 -7.17 -7.85 21.31
C LEU A 201 -7.87 -8.95 22.12
N LEU A 202 -8.33 -8.64 23.35
CA LEU A 202 -9.08 -9.58 24.19
C LEU A 202 -10.50 -9.86 23.67
N GLN A 203 -11.04 -9.00 22.82
CA GLN A 203 -12.43 -9.08 22.36
C GLN A 203 -12.58 -9.43 20.89
N ALA A 204 -11.53 -9.22 20.08
CA ALA A 204 -11.59 -9.39 18.64
C ALA A 204 -11.52 -10.88 18.23
N ASP A 205 -12.40 -11.29 17.33
CA ASP A 205 -12.31 -12.58 16.64
C ASP A 205 -11.34 -12.51 15.43
N PHE A 206 -11.30 -11.36 14.75
CA PHE A 206 -10.38 -11.05 13.66
C PHE A 206 -9.66 -9.74 13.95
N VAL A 207 -8.39 -9.68 13.67
CA VAL A 207 -7.58 -8.47 13.81
C VAL A 207 -6.94 -8.11 12.48
N THR A 208 -7.06 -6.84 12.07
CA THR A 208 -6.33 -6.25 10.96
C THR A 208 -5.41 -5.15 11.47
N ILE A 209 -4.22 -5.04 10.85
CA ILE A 209 -3.17 -4.08 11.22
C ILE A 209 -2.85 -3.24 9.99
#